data_3bf84510b0538eb16f5e5ef9383988ab
#
_entry.id   3bf84510b0538eb16f5e5ef9383988ab
#
_cell.length_a   1.000
_cell.length_b   1.000
_cell.length_c   1.000
_cell.angle_alpha   90.00
_cell.angle_beta   90.00
_cell.angle_gamma   90.00
#
_symmetry.space_group_name_H-M   'P 1'
#
loop_
_entity.id
_entity.type
_entity.pdbx_description
1 polymer ?
#
loop_
_entity_poly.entity_id
_entity_poly.type
_entity_poly.pdbx_seq_one_letter_code
_entity_poly.pdbx_strand_id
1 'polypeptide(L)'
;MPENQSLGTYIMDAENAAEMARLMALATEITENMGSLFPPQLDLSTVHSVLDVACGPGQWVRDVARQYPHIQATGGDISQLMIAYATTLIKDIPNAHFLNMNAQKPLPFPDQSFDFVQVRLVTAFLHTSQWPGLLQECQRVLRPGGMLCLIEGENFGTSNSAALEQYNALAVGAMRHAGHCFAPEGNMFGITPMLPRLLENQGFQQIEQRAFACNFSAGQKFHDATYASNKTGLKLLQPFLIHYQVTTQPEVDILYERTLKDMQASDFCAQIFYLAATGTKPL
;
A
#
# COMPACT_ATOMS: atom_id res chain seq x y z
N MET A 1 -14.64 28.84 -15.17
CA MET A 1 -14.34 27.40 -15.28
C MET A 1 -13.16 27.15 -14.37
N PRO A 2 -13.29 26.43 -13.24
CA PRO A 2 -12.11 26.10 -12.47
C PRO A 2 -11.24 25.16 -13.30
N GLU A 3 -9.94 25.42 -13.31
CA GLU A 3 -8.92 24.64 -13.98
C GLU A 3 -9.06 23.16 -13.59
N ASN A 4 -9.04 22.34 -14.60
CA ASN A 4 -9.03 20.88 -14.52
C ASN A 4 -7.75 20.46 -13.78
N GLN A 5 -7.77 20.41 -12.44
CA GLN A 5 -6.73 19.73 -11.69
C GLN A 5 -6.75 18.28 -12.19
N SER A 6 -5.76 17.89 -12.95
CA SER A 6 -5.54 16.51 -13.29
C SER A 6 -5.50 15.72 -11.97
N LEU A 7 -6.54 14.93 -11.71
CA LEU A 7 -6.47 13.94 -10.63
C LEU A 7 -5.18 13.15 -10.88
N GLY A 8 -4.25 13.21 -9.92
CA GLY A 8 -3.06 12.37 -9.95
C GLY A 8 -3.46 10.89 -10.09
N THR A 9 -2.53 10.04 -10.41
CA THR A 9 -2.80 8.59 -10.52
C THR A 9 -3.22 7.95 -9.20
N TYR A 10 -2.99 8.61 -8.06
CA TYR A 10 -3.43 8.15 -6.73
C TYR A 10 -4.91 8.45 -6.52
N ILE A 11 -5.65 7.49 -5.93
CA ILE A 11 -7.10 7.60 -5.69
C ILE A 11 -7.48 8.67 -4.65
N MET A 12 -6.52 9.20 -3.91
CA MET A 12 -6.64 10.31 -2.95
C MET A 12 -5.59 11.38 -3.25
N ASP A 13 -5.62 12.49 -2.49
CA ASP A 13 -4.59 13.52 -2.56
C ASP A 13 -3.36 13.11 -1.72
N ALA A 14 -2.26 12.76 -2.39
CA ALA A 14 -0.99 12.37 -1.74
C ALA A 14 -0.32 13.50 -0.96
N GLU A 15 -0.66 14.77 -1.22
CA GLU A 15 -0.13 15.94 -0.51
C GLU A 15 -1.04 16.37 0.68
N ASN A 16 -1.99 15.51 1.08
CA ASN A 16 -2.90 15.78 2.18
C ASN A 16 -2.34 15.27 3.52
N ALA A 17 -2.24 16.14 4.52
CA ALA A 17 -1.73 15.79 5.85
C ALA A 17 -2.60 14.76 6.59
N ALA A 18 -3.93 14.76 6.37
CA ALA A 18 -4.82 13.75 6.95
C ALA A 18 -4.60 12.37 6.32
N GLU A 19 -4.32 12.33 5.00
CA GLU A 19 -3.93 11.10 4.31
C GLU A 19 -2.58 10.57 4.83
N MET A 20 -1.61 11.44 5.06
CA MET A 20 -0.34 11.05 5.67
C MET A 20 -0.54 10.39 7.04
N ALA A 21 -1.36 10.97 7.92
CA ALA A 21 -1.65 10.39 9.24
C ALA A 21 -2.35 9.03 9.11
N ARG A 22 -3.26 8.88 8.14
CA ARG A 22 -3.94 7.61 7.84
C ARG A 22 -2.96 6.54 7.38
N LEU A 23 -2.05 6.86 6.47
CA LEU A 23 -1.03 5.94 5.97
C LEU A 23 -0.05 5.50 7.06
N MET A 24 0.26 6.38 8.03
CA MET A 24 1.07 6.02 9.20
C MET A 24 0.40 4.93 10.04
N ALA A 25 -0.89 5.07 10.32
CA ALA A 25 -1.65 4.07 11.07
C ALA A 25 -1.72 2.74 10.31
N LEU A 26 -2.02 2.79 9.01
CA LEU A 26 -2.08 1.62 8.13
C LEU A 26 -0.74 0.87 8.04
N ALA A 27 0.38 1.59 7.90
CA ALA A 27 1.71 0.99 7.84
C ALA A 27 2.04 0.23 9.14
N THR A 28 1.66 0.79 10.30
CA THR A 28 1.82 0.14 11.61
C THR A 28 0.97 -1.13 11.70
N GLU A 29 -0.31 -1.03 11.33
CA GLU A 29 -1.24 -2.17 11.34
C GLU A 29 -0.74 -3.32 10.47
N ILE A 30 -0.32 -3.05 9.24
CA ILE A 30 0.21 -4.07 8.32
C ILE A 30 1.47 -4.71 8.90
N THR A 31 2.43 -3.94 9.38
CA THR A 31 3.69 -4.46 9.91
C THR A 31 3.49 -5.33 11.14
N GLU A 32 2.61 -4.91 12.06
CA GLU A 32 2.31 -5.69 13.27
C GLU A 32 1.56 -7.00 12.95
N ASN A 33 0.59 -6.98 12.02
CA ASN A 33 -0.14 -8.18 11.64
C ASN A 33 0.70 -9.13 10.75
N MET A 34 1.66 -8.61 10.00
CA MET A 34 2.68 -9.41 9.31
C MET A 34 3.62 -10.10 10.31
N GLY A 35 3.82 -9.51 11.49
CA GLY A 35 4.61 -10.06 12.60
C GLY A 35 6.12 -9.86 12.46
N SER A 36 6.59 -9.27 11.36
CA SER A 36 8.01 -8.98 11.10
C SER A 36 8.15 -7.88 10.04
N LEU A 37 9.32 -7.22 10.02
CA LEU A 37 9.67 -6.24 8.98
C LEU A 37 10.04 -6.90 7.64
N PHE A 38 10.47 -8.16 7.68
CA PHE A 38 10.91 -8.91 6.50
C PHE A 38 10.19 -10.25 6.40
N PRO A 39 10.11 -10.82 5.18
CA PRO A 39 9.65 -12.19 5.00
C PRO A 39 10.55 -13.17 5.78
N PRO A 40 9.98 -14.22 6.42
CA PRO A 40 10.74 -15.10 7.32
C PRO A 40 11.82 -15.93 6.62
N GLN A 41 11.71 -16.13 5.31
CA GLN A 41 12.69 -16.86 4.51
C GLN A 41 13.93 -16.03 4.12
N LEU A 42 13.92 -14.71 4.34
CA LEU A 42 15.05 -13.85 4.02
C LEU A 42 16.16 -13.99 5.06
N ASP A 43 17.36 -14.39 4.62
CA ASP A 43 18.56 -14.40 5.48
C ASP A 43 19.08 -12.99 5.68
N LEU A 44 18.73 -12.38 6.80
CA LEU A 44 19.13 -11.02 7.14
C LEU A 44 20.64 -10.83 7.34
N SER A 45 21.41 -11.90 7.52
CA SER A 45 22.88 -11.81 7.63
C SER A 45 23.54 -11.41 6.31
N THR A 46 22.84 -11.62 5.19
CA THR A 46 23.33 -11.29 3.83
C THR A 46 22.78 -9.98 3.28
N VAL A 47 21.84 -9.35 4.01
CA VAL A 47 21.17 -8.12 3.57
C VAL A 47 21.91 -6.90 4.09
N HIS A 48 22.39 -6.06 3.18
CA HIS A 48 23.09 -4.80 3.50
C HIS A 48 22.38 -3.56 2.98
N SER A 49 21.51 -3.70 1.97
CA SER A 49 20.82 -2.58 1.34
C SER A 49 19.37 -2.94 0.98
N VAL A 50 18.44 -2.10 1.39
CA VAL A 50 17.01 -2.31 1.12
C VAL A 50 16.35 -1.06 0.54
N LEU A 51 15.32 -1.26 -0.28
CA LEU A 51 14.50 -0.21 -0.88
C LEU A 51 13.02 -0.45 -0.58
N ASP A 52 12.33 0.59 -0.11
CA ASP A 52 10.86 0.65 -0.03
C ASP A 52 10.34 1.58 -1.13
N VAL A 53 9.69 1.02 -2.13
CA VAL A 53 9.12 1.76 -3.28
C VAL A 53 7.71 2.21 -2.95
N ALA A 54 7.43 3.50 -3.12
CA ALA A 54 6.22 4.16 -2.64
C ALA A 54 6.09 4.02 -1.11
N CYS A 55 7.13 4.46 -0.41
CA CYS A 55 7.32 4.26 1.02
C CYS A 55 6.35 5.06 1.91
N GLY A 56 5.59 6.00 1.32
CA GLY A 56 4.73 6.91 2.07
C GLY A 56 5.49 7.68 3.16
N PRO A 57 4.95 7.78 4.39
CA PRO A 57 5.57 8.51 5.50
C PRO A 57 6.81 7.83 6.10
N GLY A 58 7.30 6.70 5.55
CA GLY A 58 8.62 6.14 5.81
C GLY A 58 8.77 5.30 7.08
N GLN A 59 7.68 4.84 7.72
CA GLN A 59 7.77 4.06 8.96
C GLN A 59 8.59 2.78 8.81
N TRP A 60 8.36 2.02 7.75
CA TRP A 60 9.07 0.76 7.54
C TRP A 60 10.59 0.98 7.41
N VAL A 61 11.00 1.96 6.62
CA VAL A 61 12.43 2.32 6.44
C VAL A 61 13.06 2.72 7.78
N ARG A 62 12.38 3.57 8.55
CA ARG A 62 12.81 3.96 9.90
C ARG A 62 12.98 2.75 10.82
N ASP A 63 12.02 1.84 10.83
CA ASP A 63 12.00 0.70 11.74
C ASP A 63 13.07 -0.33 11.35
N VAL A 64 13.27 -0.56 10.05
CA VAL A 64 14.40 -1.37 9.52
C VAL A 64 15.72 -0.77 9.96
N ALA A 65 15.96 0.51 9.71
CA ALA A 65 17.23 1.15 10.02
C ALA A 65 17.55 1.16 11.53
N ARG A 66 16.52 1.28 12.38
CA ARG A 66 16.67 1.20 13.85
C ARG A 66 16.96 -0.21 14.33
N GLN A 67 16.22 -1.19 13.80
CA GLN A 67 16.34 -2.58 14.25
C GLN A 67 17.60 -3.26 13.69
N TYR A 68 18.05 -2.85 12.51
CA TYR A 68 19.18 -3.45 11.80
C TYR A 68 20.20 -2.38 11.40
N PRO A 69 21.07 -1.92 12.32
CA PRO A 69 22.02 -0.82 12.07
C PRO A 69 23.01 -1.07 10.94
N HIS A 70 23.24 -2.34 10.56
CA HIS A 70 24.11 -2.73 9.44
C HIS A 70 23.43 -2.62 8.07
N ILE A 71 22.11 -2.44 8.01
CA ILE A 71 21.36 -2.33 6.77
C ILE A 71 21.18 -0.85 6.38
N GLN A 72 21.56 -0.50 5.16
CA GLN A 72 21.22 0.79 4.56
C GLN A 72 19.79 0.73 4.03
N ALA A 73 18.89 1.48 4.62
CA ALA A 73 17.47 1.48 4.27
C ALA A 73 17.11 2.75 3.49
N THR A 74 16.59 2.58 2.28
CA THR A 74 16.17 3.68 1.41
C THR A 74 14.67 3.61 1.16
N GLY A 75 14.00 4.75 1.21
CA GLY A 75 12.59 4.90 0.84
C GLY A 75 12.42 5.96 -0.24
N GLY A 76 11.50 5.71 -1.17
CA GLY A 76 11.17 6.69 -2.17
C GLY A 76 9.67 6.81 -2.38
N ASP A 77 9.18 8.05 -2.49
CA ASP A 77 7.77 8.36 -2.73
C ASP A 77 7.62 9.57 -3.66
N ILE A 78 6.48 9.67 -4.34
CA ILE A 78 6.18 10.79 -5.23
C ILE A 78 5.78 12.05 -4.45
N SER A 79 5.19 11.88 -3.25
CA SER A 79 4.73 12.99 -2.42
C SER A 79 5.90 13.69 -1.73
N GLN A 80 6.02 14.98 -1.97
CA GLN A 80 7.01 15.82 -1.28
C GLN A 80 6.70 15.95 0.21
N LEU A 81 5.41 16.00 0.57
CA LEU A 81 4.96 16.04 1.97
C LEU A 81 5.39 14.78 2.72
N MET A 82 5.16 13.60 2.14
CA MET A 82 5.56 12.32 2.74
C MET A 82 7.08 12.25 2.95
N ILE A 83 7.86 12.61 1.94
CA ILE A 83 9.33 12.59 2.00
C ILE A 83 9.87 13.63 3.01
N ALA A 84 9.30 14.82 3.06
CA ALA A 84 9.69 15.82 4.05
C ALA A 84 9.45 15.32 5.48
N TYR A 85 8.29 14.72 5.72
CA TYR A 85 7.97 14.11 7.01
C TYR A 85 8.92 12.94 7.32
N ALA A 86 9.05 11.97 6.41
CA ALA A 86 9.92 10.80 6.58
C ALA A 86 11.36 11.19 6.91
N THR A 87 11.88 12.24 6.26
CA THR A 87 13.22 12.78 6.53
C THR A 87 13.34 13.31 7.96
N THR A 88 12.26 13.88 8.54
CA THR A 88 12.29 14.33 9.94
C THR A 88 12.36 13.16 10.93
N LEU A 89 11.79 12.00 10.58
CA LEU A 89 11.79 10.81 11.44
C LEU A 89 13.15 10.17 11.61
N ILE A 90 14.07 10.43 10.69
CA ILE A 90 15.38 9.76 10.62
C ILE A 90 16.57 10.68 10.94
N LYS A 91 16.35 11.88 11.50
CA LYS A 91 17.42 12.85 11.77
C LYS A 91 18.64 12.26 12.51
N ASP A 92 18.37 11.30 13.40
CA ASP A 92 19.39 10.63 14.22
C ASP A 92 19.64 9.17 13.78
N ILE A 93 19.27 8.80 12.54
CA ILE A 93 19.39 7.45 12.01
C ILE A 93 20.24 7.50 10.73
N PRO A 94 21.57 7.28 10.84
CA PRO A 94 22.51 7.53 9.75
C PRO A 94 22.41 6.55 8.58
N ASN A 95 21.80 5.38 8.79
CA ASN A 95 21.63 4.32 7.80
C ASN A 95 20.23 4.32 7.14
N ALA A 96 19.47 5.42 7.27
CA ALA A 96 18.19 5.61 6.59
C ALA A 96 18.24 6.80 5.63
N HIS A 97 17.64 6.67 4.45
CA HIS A 97 17.60 7.70 3.43
C HIS A 97 16.23 7.78 2.77
N PHE A 98 15.82 9.00 2.42
CA PHE A 98 14.59 9.23 1.65
C PHE A 98 14.84 10.13 0.45
N LEU A 99 14.12 9.85 -0.65
CA LEU A 99 14.18 10.69 -1.85
C LEU A 99 12.81 10.78 -2.52
N ASN A 100 12.59 11.89 -3.21
CA ASN A 100 11.40 12.02 -4.04
C ASN A 100 11.61 11.25 -5.34
N MET A 101 10.72 10.30 -5.65
CA MET A 101 10.74 9.52 -6.89
C MET A 101 9.34 9.07 -7.30
N ASN A 102 9.16 8.87 -8.61
CA ASN A 102 7.92 8.33 -9.17
C ASN A 102 8.11 6.85 -9.53
N ALA A 103 7.40 5.96 -8.83
CA ALA A 103 7.43 4.51 -9.07
C ALA A 103 6.94 4.08 -10.47
N GLN A 104 6.25 4.96 -11.20
CA GLN A 104 5.81 4.73 -12.59
C GLN A 104 6.87 5.12 -13.64
N LYS A 105 8.05 5.55 -13.20
CA LYS A 105 9.20 5.95 -14.04
C LYS A 105 10.39 5.07 -13.70
N PRO A 106 11.45 5.07 -14.53
CA PRO A 106 12.71 4.42 -14.16
C PRO A 106 13.18 4.88 -12.77
N LEU A 107 13.48 3.91 -11.90
CA LEU A 107 13.94 4.20 -10.54
C LEU A 107 15.34 4.83 -10.57
N PRO A 108 15.59 5.90 -9.80
CA PRO A 108 16.84 6.68 -9.86
C PRO A 108 18.01 5.98 -9.14
N PHE A 109 18.15 4.68 -9.35
CA PHE A 109 19.22 3.86 -8.78
C PHE A 109 19.95 3.08 -9.86
N PRO A 110 21.25 2.82 -9.69
CA PRO A 110 22.00 1.92 -10.57
C PRO A 110 21.43 0.50 -10.55
N ASP A 111 21.77 -0.30 -11.56
CA ASP A 111 21.49 -1.72 -11.56
C ASP A 111 22.16 -2.40 -10.35
N GLN A 112 21.50 -3.44 -9.82
CA GLN A 112 22.07 -4.28 -8.76
C GLN A 112 22.52 -3.51 -7.50
N SER A 113 21.68 -2.56 -7.05
CA SER A 113 21.98 -1.70 -5.89
C SER A 113 21.46 -2.27 -4.58
N PHE A 114 20.43 -3.13 -4.61
CA PHE A 114 19.72 -3.56 -3.41
C PHE A 114 19.70 -5.09 -3.26
N ASP A 115 19.73 -5.55 -2.02
CA ASP A 115 19.59 -6.97 -1.66
C ASP A 115 18.10 -7.33 -1.46
N PHE A 116 17.29 -6.34 -1.05
CA PHE A 116 15.85 -6.51 -0.85
C PHE A 116 15.10 -5.26 -1.33
N VAL A 117 14.01 -5.48 -2.05
CA VAL A 117 13.06 -4.43 -2.47
C VAL A 117 11.67 -4.76 -1.95
N GLN A 118 11.00 -3.79 -1.36
CA GLN A 118 9.61 -3.90 -0.93
C GLN A 118 8.72 -2.94 -1.71
N VAL A 119 7.51 -3.40 -2.04
CA VAL A 119 6.44 -2.60 -2.65
C VAL A 119 5.14 -2.93 -1.95
N ARG A 120 4.43 -1.92 -1.40
CA ARG A 120 3.20 -2.16 -0.65
C ARG A 120 2.06 -1.26 -1.12
N LEU A 121 0.86 -1.87 -1.31
CA LEU A 121 -0.40 -1.18 -1.55
C LEU A 121 -0.39 -0.22 -2.75
N VAL A 122 0.36 -0.57 -3.78
CA VAL A 122 0.50 0.27 -4.97
C VAL A 122 -0.69 0.17 -5.92
N THR A 123 -1.59 -0.80 -5.73
CA THR A 123 -2.88 -0.89 -6.46
C THR A 123 -3.68 0.41 -6.37
N ALA A 124 -3.52 1.20 -5.30
CA ALA A 124 -4.19 2.49 -5.12
C ALA A 124 -3.78 3.57 -6.15
N PHE A 125 -2.68 3.41 -6.87
CA PHE A 125 -2.22 4.38 -7.88
C PHE A 125 -1.68 3.74 -9.17
N LEU A 126 -1.44 2.44 -9.17
CA LEU A 126 -0.84 1.75 -10.31
C LEU A 126 -1.92 1.11 -11.18
N HIS A 127 -2.02 1.52 -12.43
CA HIS A 127 -2.90 0.85 -13.40
C HIS A 127 -2.38 -0.56 -13.70
N THR A 128 -3.28 -1.46 -14.05
CA THR A 128 -2.93 -2.87 -14.35
C THR A 128 -1.84 -3.00 -15.41
N SER A 129 -1.84 -2.12 -16.42
CA SER A 129 -0.83 -2.08 -17.49
C SER A 129 0.56 -1.61 -17.06
N GLN A 130 0.69 -0.99 -15.87
CA GLN A 130 1.96 -0.42 -15.39
C GLN A 130 2.75 -1.39 -14.50
N TRP A 131 2.11 -2.45 -14.00
CA TRP A 131 2.76 -3.45 -13.15
C TRP A 131 4.03 -4.06 -13.77
N PRO A 132 4.03 -4.47 -15.06
CA PRO A 132 5.25 -5.03 -15.66
C PRO A 132 6.43 -4.06 -15.64
N GLY A 133 6.19 -2.77 -15.89
CA GLY A 133 7.24 -1.75 -15.87
C GLY A 133 7.84 -1.53 -14.48
N LEU A 134 6.98 -1.45 -13.44
CA LEU A 134 7.44 -1.36 -12.05
C LEU A 134 8.27 -2.58 -11.65
N LEU A 135 7.79 -3.78 -11.96
CA LEU A 135 8.49 -5.03 -11.59
C LEU A 135 9.82 -5.18 -12.35
N GLN A 136 9.89 -4.73 -13.61
CA GLN A 136 11.14 -4.69 -14.37
C GLN A 136 12.17 -3.79 -13.69
N GLU A 137 11.77 -2.63 -13.21
CA GLU A 137 12.66 -1.72 -12.48
C GLU A 137 13.07 -2.29 -11.13
N CYS A 138 12.16 -2.91 -10.36
CA CYS A 138 12.50 -3.61 -9.14
C CYS A 138 13.52 -4.74 -9.41
N GLN A 139 13.33 -5.51 -10.47
CA GLN A 139 14.29 -6.55 -10.87
C GLN A 139 15.64 -5.96 -11.28
N ARG A 140 15.65 -4.85 -12.02
CA ARG A 140 16.88 -4.19 -12.45
C ARG A 140 17.74 -3.74 -11.25
N VAL A 141 17.10 -3.08 -10.27
CA VAL A 141 17.82 -2.54 -9.12
C VAL A 141 18.18 -3.59 -8.07
N LEU A 142 17.56 -4.77 -8.08
CA LEU A 142 17.95 -5.90 -7.25
C LEU A 142 19.26 -6.52 -7.72
N ARG A 143 20.11 -6.93 -6.78
CA ARG A 143 21.28 -7.79 -7.05
C ARG A 143 20.84 -9.19 -7.45
N PRO A 144 21.65 -9.95 -8.20
CA PRO A 144 21.43 -11.39 -8.35
C PRO A 144 21.31 -12.07 -6.98
N GLY A 145 20.30 -12.93 -6.81
CA GLY A 145 19.95 -13.53 -5.52
C GLY A 145 19.14 -12.63 -4.58
N GLY A 146 18.95 -11.34 -4.92
CA GLY A 146 18.12 -10.42 -4.14
C GLY A 146 16.63 -10.72 -4.21
N MET A 147 15.87 -10.29 -3.20
CA MET A 147 14.46 -10.63 -3.06
C MET A 147 13.56 -9.41 -3.26
N LEU A 148 12.47 -9.58 -4.03
CA LEU A 148 11.33 -8.66 -4.11
C LEU A 148 10.20 -9.17 -3.21
N CYS A 149 9.61 -8.27 -2.42
CA CYS A 149 8.40 -8.52 -1.64
C CYS A 149 7.29 -7.55 -2.05
N LEU A 150 6.17 -8.09 -2.51
CA LEU A 150 4.96 -7.36 -2.86
C LEU A 150 3.90 -7.61 -1.79
N ILE A 151 3.25 -6.58 -1.26
CA ILE A 151 2.17 -6.71 -0.28
C ILE A 151 0.96 -5.95 -0.78
N GLU A 152 -0.14 -6.67 -1.03
CA GLU A 152 -1.38 -6.08 -1.52
C GLU A 152 -2.60 -6.65 -0.79
N GLY A 153 -3.65 -5.83 -0.70
CA GLY A 153 -4.98 -6.27 -0.30
C GLY A 153 -5.83 -6.63 -1.53
N GLU A 154 -6.80 -7.52 -1.36
CA GLU A 154 -7.71 -7.89 -2.45
C GLU A 154 -8.92 -6.96 -2.56
N ASN A 155 -9.24 -6.27 -1.48
CA ASN A 155 -10.30 -5.28 -1.36
C ASN A 155 -10.06 -4.38 -0.12
N PHE A 156 -11.03 -3.54 0.21
CA PHE A 156 -10.98 -2.68 1.42
C PHE A 156 -11.44 -3.37 2.71
N GLY A 157 -11.51 -4.70 2.72
CA GLY A 157 -11.98 -5.52 3.84
C GLY A 157 -13.43 -5.99 3.66
N THR A 158 -13.87 -6.79 4.62
CA THR A 158 -15.24 -7.28 4.72
C THR A 158 -15.77 -7.09 6.14
N SER A 159 -17.08 -6.87 6.27
CA SER A 159 -17.72 -6.55 7.54
C SER A 159 -19.16 -7.04 7.61
N ASN A 160 -19.78 -6.97 8.79
CA ASN A 160 -21.22 -7.11 8.98
C ASN A 160 -21.99 -5.80 8.80
N SER A 161 -21.33 -4.69 8.46
CA SER A 161 -21.99 -3.42 8.13
C SER A 161 -22.38 -3.36 6.66
N ALA A 162 -23.68 -3.35 6.37
CA ALA A 162 -24.15 -3.19 5.00
C ALA A 162 -23.73 -1.85 4.39
N ALA A 163 -23.57 -0.80 5.20
CA ALA A 163 -23.14 0.51 4.72
C ALA A 163 -21.65 0.48 4.32
N LEU A 164 -20.76 -0.13 5.11
CA LEU A 164 -19.35 -0.27 4.79
C LEU A 164 -19.14 -1.15 3.54
N GLU A 165 -19.86 -2.27 3.44
CA GLU A 165 -19.82 -3.14 2.26
C GLU A 165 -20.26 -2.40 0.98
N GLN A 166 -21.32 -1.59 1.07
CA GLN A 166 -21.76 -0.76 -0.05
C GLN A 166 -20.72 0.30 -0.42
N TYR A 167 -20.08 0.94 0.58
CA TYR A 167 -19.02 1.92 0.34
C TYR A 167 -17.82 1.29 -0.35
N ASN A 168 -17.37 0.12 0.14
CA ASN A 168 -16.30 -0.65 -0.46
C ASN A 168 -16.60 -1.06 -1.90
N ALA A 169 -17.84 -1.45 -2.19
CA ALA A 169 -18.29 -1.78 -3.54
C ALA A 169 -18.20 -0.58 -4.50
N LEU A 170 -18.60 0.62 -4.06
CA LEU A 170 -18.44 1.85 -4.84
C LEU A 170 -16.96 2.16 -5.09
N ALA A 171 -16.11 2.01 -4.07
CA ALA A 171 -14.68 2.26 -4.17
C ALA A 171 -14.01 1.31 -5.19
N VAL A 172 -14.30 0.01 -5.11
CA VAL A 172 -13.79 -0.97 -6.08
C VAL A 172 -14.33 -0.69 -7.49
N GLY A 173 -15.59 -0.31 -7.62
CA GLY A 173 -16.22 0.09 -8.89
C GLY A 173 -15.49 1.27 -9.54
N ALA A 174 -15.21 2.32 -8.77
CA ALA A 174 -14.45 3.48 -9.26
C ALA A 174 -13.02 3.12 -9.66
N MET A 175 -12.31 2.31 -8.84
CA MET A 175 -10.97 1.81 -9.16
C MET A 175 -10.95 0.95 -10.43
N ARG A 176 -11.99 0.19 -10.67
CA ARG A 176 -12.13 -0.59 -11.92
C ARG A 176 -12.28 0.33 -13.13
N HIS A 177 -13.13 1.35 -13.05
CA HIS A 177 -13.27 2.36 -14.11
C HIS A 177 -11.95 3.12 -14.34
N ALA A 178 -11.15 3.31 -13.28
CA ALA A 178 -9.83 3.93 -13.37
C ALA A 178 -8.74 2.98 -13.91
N GLY A 179 -9.02 1.68 -14.13
CA GLY A 179 -8.05 0.72 -14.66
C GLY A 179 -7.08 0.11 -13.64
N HIS A 180 -7.41 0.17 -12.35
CA HIS A 180 -6.58 -0.38 -11.27
C HIS A 180 -6.88 -1.86 -10.95
N CYS A 181 -8.04 -2.38 -11.38
CA CYS A 181 -8.48 -3.73 -11.04
C CYS A 181 -8.14 -4.74 -12.15
N PHE A 182 -7.62 -5.90 -11.77
CA PHE A 182 -7.49 -7.07 -12.65
C PHE A 182 -8.79 -7.87 -12.74
N ALA A 183 -9.60 -7.85 -11.68
CA ALA A 183 -10.92 -8.47 -11.69
C ALA A 183 -11.88 -7.69 -12.61
N PRO A 184 -12.55 -8.37 -13.58
CA PRO A 184 -13.45 -7.70 -14.52
C PRO A 184 -14.73 -7.20 -13.85
N GLU A 185 -15.17 -7.86 -12.78
CA GLU A 185 -16.42 -7.58 -12.07
C GLU A 185 -16.28 -7.84 -10.56
N GLY A 186 -17.34 -7.54 -9.79
CA GLY A 186 -17.44 -7.82 -8.36
C GLY A 186 -16.70 -6.79 -7.47
N ASN A 187 -16.50 -7.14 -6.20
CA ASN A 187 -15.94 -6.26 -5.18
C ASN A 187 -14.49 -6.58 -4.84
N MET A 188 -13.71 -7.01 -5.84
CA MET A 188 -12.32 -7.40 -5.71
C MET A 188 -11.44 -6.61 -6.67
N PHE A 189 -10.19 -6.35 -6.28
CA PHE A 189 -9.18 -5.77 -7.17
C PHE A 189 -8.63 -6.80 -8.17
N GLY A 190 -8.62 -8.08 -7.78
CA GLY A 190 -8.04 -9.17 -8.56
C GLY A 190 -6.53 -9.16 -8.61
N ILE A 191 -5.87 -8.41 -7.73
CA ILE A 191 -4.42 -8.28 -7.71
C ILE A 191 -3.74 -9.46 -7.00
N THR A 192 -4.31 -9.94 -5.89
CA THR A 192 -3.63 -10.97 -5.08
C THR A 192 -3.38 -12.26 -5.85
N PRO A 193 -4.31 -12.82 -6.64
CA PRO A 193 -4.02 -13.99 -7.47
C PRO A 193 -3.04 -13.69 -8.62
N MET A 194 -2.88 -12.41 -8.99
CA MET A 194 -1.97 -12.02 -10.05
C MET A 194 -0.52 -11.87 -9.59
N LEU A 195 -0.26 -11.59 -8.30
CA LEU A 195 1.09 -11.32 -7.80
C LEU A 195 2.10 -12.42 -8.17
N PRO A 196 1.84 -13.73 -7.95
CA PRO A 196 2.78 -14.77 -8.35
C PRO A 196 3.04 -14.78 -9.85
N ARG A 197 1.99 -14.66 -10.65
CA ARG A 197 2.11 -14.66 -12.12
C ARG A 197 2.90 -13.44 -12.62
N LEU A 198 2.71 -12.28 -12.00
CA LEU A 198 3.46 -11.08 -12.32
C LEU A 198 4.96 -11.24 -12.01
N LEU A 199 5.29 -11.87 -10.88
CA LEU A 199 6.67 -12.22 -10.52
C LEU A 199 7.27 -13.24 -11.51
N GLU A 200 6.54 -14.32 -11.83
CA GLU A 200 6.96 -15.32 -12.81
C GLU A 200 7.25 -14.70 -14.18
N ASN A 201 6.36 -13.84 -14.67
CA ASN A 201 6.50 -13.19 -15.97
C ASN A 201 7.73 -12.26 -16.05
N GLN A 202 8.22 -11.76 -14.91
CA GLN A 202 9.48 -10.99 -14.80
C GLN A 202 10.70 -11.87 -14.55
N GLY A 203 10.52 -13.21 -14.51
CA GLY A 203 11.63 -14.15 -14.33
C GLY A 203 12.12 -14.31 -12.89
N PHE A 204 11.36 -13.84 -11.90
CA PHE A 204 11.65 -14.17 -10.50
C PHE A 204 11.45 -15.66 -10.24
N GLN A 205 12.25 -16.22 -9.35
CA GLN A 205 12.23 -17.61 -8.94
C GLN A 205 11.91 -17.74 -7.45
N GLN A 206 11.71 -18.98 -6.96
CA GLN A 206 11.41 -19.26 -5.56
C GLN A 206 10.26 -18.38 -5.04
N ILE A 207 9.16 -18.36 -5.81
CA ILE A 207 8.01 -17.54 -5.48
C ILE A 207 7.25 -18.17 -4.32
N GLU A 208 7.10 -17.40 -3.24
CA GLU A 208 6.35 -17.81 -2.05
C GLU A 208 5.24 -16.80 -1.75
N GLN A 209 4.19 -17.29 -1.09
CA GLN A 209 3.04 -16.48 -0.71
C GLN A 209 2.70 -16.68 0.76
N ARG A 210 2.39 -15.60 1.45
CA ARG A 210 1.92 -15.63 2.83
C ARG A 210 0.74 -14.67 3.00
N ALA A 211 -0.43 -15.20 3.32
CA ALA A 211 -1.59 -14.40 3.67
C ALA A 211 -1.56 -14.05 5.17
N PHE A 212 -2.05 -12.86 5.48
CA PHE A 212 -2.32 -12.44 6.85
C PHE A 212 -3.59 -11.58 6.90
N ALA A 213 -4.15 -11.41 8.08
CA ALA A 213 -5.40 -10.71 8.27
C ALA A 213 -5.26 -9.66 9.37
N CYS A 214 -5.89 -8.51 9.15
CA CYS A 214 -6.05 -7.45 10.14
C CYS A 214 -7.50 -7.43 10.62
N ASN A 215 -7.72 -7.78 11.88
CA ASN A 215 -9.04 -7.76 12.51
C ASN A 215 -9.26 -6.41 13.19
N PHE A 216 -10.24 -5.65 12.70
CA PHE A 216 -10.61 -4.34 13.24
C PHE A 216 -12.06 -4.31 13.77
N SER A 217 -12.59 -5.46 14.18
CA SER A 217 -13.89 -5.56 14.84
C SER A 217 -13.92 -4.78 16.16
N ALA A 218 -15.11 -4.45 16.65
CA ALA A 218 -15.31 -3.78 17.94
C ALA A 218 -14.54 -4.49 19.07
N GLY A 219 -13.81 -3.72 19.87
CA GLY A 219 -13.00 -4.24 20.99
C GLY A 219 -11.68 -4.89 20.61
N GLN A 220 -11.33 -4.98 19.33
CA GLN A 220 -10.03 -5.47 18.88
C GLN A 220 -8.96 -4.36 18.92
N LYS A 221 -7.69 -4.75 18.99
CA LYS A 221 -6.52 -3.86 19.13
C LYS A 221 -6.51 -2.70 18.13
N PHE A 222 -6.88 -2.97 16.87
CA PHE A 222 -6.80 -2.00 15.79
C PHE A 222 -8.11 -1.26 15.52
N HIS A 223 -9.19 -1.55 16.28
CA HIS A 223 -10.51 -0.98 16.03
C HIS A 223 -10.49 0.56 15.97
N ASP A 224 -10.01 1.21 17.02
CA ASP A 224 -10.03 2.68 17.11
C ASP A 224 -9.14 3.33 16.05
N ALA A 225 -7.96 2.76 15.79
CA ALA A 225 -7.04 3.25 14.76
C ALA A 225 -7.64 3.10 13.36
N THR A 226 -8.24 1.93 13.07
CA THR A 226 -8.88 1.68 11.77
C THR A 226 -10.17 2.48 11.62
N TYR A 227 -10.95 2.70 12.69
CA TYR A 227 -12.09 3.62 12.67
C TYR A 227 -11.64 5.05 12.28
N ALA A 228 -10.61 5.58 12.94
CA ALA A 228 -10.07 6.90 12.62
C ALA A 228 -9.52 6.97 11.17
N SER A 229 -8.83 5.91 10.74
CA SER A 229 -8.33 5.76 9.37
C SER A 229 -9.47 5.76 8.35
N ASN A 230 -10.52 4.97 8.57
CA ASN A 230 -11.69 4.92 7.70
C ASN A 230 -12.45 6.25 7.68
N LYS A 231 -12.66 6.88 8.83
CA LYS A 231 -13.28 8.21 8.91
C LYS A 231 -12.58 9.22 8.00
N THR A 232 -11.26 9.21 7.97
CA THR A 232 -10.46 10.07 7.10
C THR A 232 -10.49 9.58 5.64
N GLY A 233 -10.15 8.32 5.40
CA GLY A 233 -9.99 7.75 4.07
C GLY A 233 -11.28 7.73 3.26
N LEU A 234 -12.41 7.33 3.86
CA LEU A 234 -13.70 7.35 3.17
C LEU A 234 -14.08 8.77 2.75
N LYS A 235 -13.81 9.79 3.59
CA LYS A 235 -14.09 11.19 3.21
C LYS A 235 -13.17 11.68 2.09
N LEU A 236 -11.88 11.38 2.14
CA LEU A 236 -10.91 11.76 1.11
C LEU A 236 -11.14 11.05 -0.22
N LEU A 237 -11.78 9.87 -0.20
CA LEU A 237 -12.08 9.09 -1.39
C LEU A 237 -13.33 9.62 -2.15
N GLN A 238 -14.22 10.38 -1.52
CA GLN A 238 -15.45 10.86 -2.15
C GLN A 238 -15.27 11.55 -3.50
N PRO A 239 -14.32 12.48 -3.69
CA PRO A 239 -14.09 13.12 -4.99
C PRO A 239 -13.77 12.12 -6.11
N PHE A 240 -13.02 11.06 -5.80
CA PHE A 240 -12.71 9.99 -6.75
C PHE A 240 -13.96 9.20 -7.14
N LEU A 241 -14.81 8.84 -6.17
CA LEU A 241 -16.07 8.13 -6.43
C LEU A 241 -17.01 8.95 -7.34
N ILE A 242 -17.10 10.25 -7.09
CA ILE A 242 -17.94 11.17 -7.87
C ILE A 242 -17.40 11.36 -9.28
N HIS A 243 -16.05 11.51 -9.40
CA HIS A 243 -15.41 11.64 -10.69
C HIS A 243 -15.70 10.45 -11.62
N TYR A 244 -15.67 9.23 -11.09
CA TYR A 244 -16.01 8.01 -11.83
C TYR A 244 -17.51 7.71 -11.89
N GLN A 245 -18.35 8.62 -11.40
CA GLN A 245 -19.82 8.57 -11.50
C GLN A 245 -20.44 7.29 -10.90
N VAL A 246 -19.80 6.70 -9.90
CA VAL A 246 -20.33 5.52 -9.20
C VAL A 246 -21.34 5.89 -8.11
N THR A 247 -21.39 7.16 -7.73
CA THR A 247 -22.33 7.73 -6.75
C THR A 247 -22.42 9.25 -6.92
N THR A 248 -23.36 9.87 -6.19
CA THR A 248 -23.49 11.32 -6.08
C THR A 248 -23.06 11.82 -4.69
N GLN A 249 -22.78 13.13 -4.55
CA GLN A 249 -22.37 13.70 -3.27
C GLN A 249 -23.42 13.45 -2.14
N PRO A 250 -24.74 13.68 -2.33
CA PRO A 250 -25.72 13.40 -1.29
C PRO A 250 -25.77 11.92 -0.88
N GLU A 251 -25.67 11.00 -1.84
CA GLU A 251 -25.69 9.56 -1.57
C GLU A 251 -24.47 9.10 -0.77
N VAL A 252 -23.27 9.54 -1.19
CA VAL A 252 -22.04 9.13 -0.51
C VAL A 252 -21.91 9.76 0.88
N ASP A 253 -22.44 10.97 1.10
CA ASP A 253 -22.48 11.59 2.43
C ASP A 253 -23.38 10.80 3.39
N ILE A 254 -24.57 10.40 2.94
CA ILE A 254 -25.49 9.55 3.73
C ILE A 254 -24.82 8.21 4.05
N LEU A 255 -24.18 7.60 3.06
CA LEU A 255 -23.52 6.30 3.21
C LEU A 255 -22.32 6.40 4.18
N TYR A 256 -21.55 7.46 4.09
CA TYR A 256 -20.43 7.77 4.99
C TYR A 256 -20.89 7.85 6.46
N GLU A 257 -21.92 8.63 6.77
CA GLU A 257 -22.43 8.77 8.13
C GLU A 257 -22.97 7.43 8.68
N ARG A 258 -23.65 6.66 7.85
CA ARG A 258 -24.14 5.33 8.23
C ARG A 258 -22.98 4.38 8.51
N THR A 259 -21.95 4.39 7.66
CA THR A 259 -20.76 3.56 7.84
C THR A 259 -20.06 3.86 9.17
N LEU A 260 -19.86 5.15 9.49
CA LEU A 260 -19.21 5.54 10.75
C LEU A 260 -20.05 5.13 11.97
N LYS A 261 -21.36 5.23 11.88
CA LYS A 261 -22.27 4.77 12.94
C LYS A 261 -22.20 3.26 13.14
N ASP A 262 -22.23 2.49 12.06
CA ASP A 262 -22.18 1.02 12.12
C ASP A 262 -20.84 0.55 12.71
N MET A 263 -19.72 1.19 12.33
CA MET A 263 -18.39 0.87 12.86
C MET A 263 -18.25 1.09 14.37
N GLN A 264 -19.10 1.93 14.98
CA GLN A 264 -19.13 2.18 16.44
C GLN A 264 -20.07 1.23 17.20
N ALA A 265 -20.78 0.36 16.51
CA ALA A 265 -21.66 -0.59 17.16
C ALA A 265 -20.85 -1.67 17.91
N SER A 266 -21.33 -2.11 19.07
CA SER A 266 -20.63 -3.10 19.90
C SER A 266 -20.53 -4.48 19.27
N ASP A 267 -21.37 -4.78 18.28
CA ASP A 267 -21.41 -6.00 17.49
C ASP A 267 -20.76 -5.87 16.11
N PHE A 268 -20.07 -4.75 15.86
CA PHE A 268 -19.34 -4.55 14.60
C PHE A 268 -18.24 -5.58 14.45
N CYS A 269 -18.26 -6.32 13.33
CA CYS A 269 -17.24 -7.30 12.97
C CYS A 269 -16.68 -6.95 11.59
N ALA A 270 -15.35 -6.85 11.50
CA ALA A 270 -14.70 -6.54 10.23
C ALA A 270 -13.25 -7.03 10.17
N GLN A 271 -12.81 -7.36 8.96
CA GLN A 271 -11.49 -7.91 8.71
C GLN A 271 -11.02 -7.57 7.29
N ILE A 272 -9.74 -7.29 7.15
CA ILE A 272 -9.10 -7.14 5.85
C ILE A 272 -8.00 -8.20 5.70
N PHE A 273 -7.87 -8.74 4.48
CA PHE A 273 -6.86 -9.74 4.14
C PHE A 273 -5.82 -9.15 3.22
N TYR A 274 -4.56 -9.44 3.51
CA TYR A 274 -3.42 -9.09 2.69
C TYR A 274 -2.67 -10.34 2.24
N LEU A 275 -2.03 -10.23 1.08
CA LEU A 275 -1.11 -11.23 0.57
C LEU A 275 0.27 -10.59 0.41
N ALA A 276 1.27 -11.18 1.06
CA ALA A 276 2.66 -10.95 0.76
C ALA A 276 3.11 -12.02 -0.26
N ALA A 277 3.61 -11.59 -1.41
CA ALA A 277 4.21 -12.44 -2.42
C ALA A 277 5.67 -12.06 -2.58
N THR A 278 6.58 -13.03 -2.49
CA THR A 278 8.02 -12.84 -2.64
C THR A 278 8.56 -13.58 -3.85
N GLY A 279 9.63 -13.07 -4.43
CA GLY A 279 10.35 -13.74 -5.50
C GLY A 279 11.83 -13.36 -5.45
N THR A 280 12.71 -14.30 -5.77
CA THR A 280 14.17 -14.11 -5.81
C THR A 280 14.62 -13.85 -7.24
N LYS A 281 15.44 -12.81 -7.44
CA LYS A 281 16.09 -12.57 -8.74
C LYS A 281 17.10 -13.68 -9.01
N PRO A 282 17.13 -14.30 -10.19
CA PRO A 282 18.15 -15.30 -10.56
C PRO A 282 19.57 -14.79 -10.38
N LEU A 283 20.52 -15.72 -10.12
CA LEU A 283 21.96 -15.45 -10.02
C LEU A 283 22.57 -14.99 -11.33
#